data_9ed041826a0443bb612c6ab7ffd3b1d2
#
_entry.id   9ed041826a0443bb612c6ab7ffd3b1d2
#
_cell.length_a   1.000
_cell.length_b   1.000
_cell.length_c   1.000
_cell.angle_alpha   90.00
_cell.angle_beta   90.00
_cell.angle_gamma   90.00
#
_symmetry.space_group_name_H-M   'P 1'
#
loop_
_entity.id
_entity.type
_entity.pdbx_description
1 polymer ?
#
loop_
_entity_poly.entity_id
_entity_poly.type
_entity_poly.pdbx_seq_one_letter_code
_entity_poly.pdbx_strand_id
1 'polypeptide(L)'
;MTPKILDNSQKYVSEKFGLNAKPVNFVFHGGSGSSEEEIKEAISYGAIKMNIDTDLQFAYTEGIRDYMVEKLDYVKTQIGNPEGEEKPNKKYYDPRVWVRKGEDTFIARLEEAFRDLNNVNTL
;
A
#
# COMPACT_ATOMS: atom_id res chain seq x y z
N MET A 1 6.68 8.73 11.61
CA MET A 1 7.80 8.13 12.37
C MET A 1 8.96 9.12 12.44
N THR A 2 9.90 8.95 13.38
CA THR A 2 11.11 9.79 13.44
C THR A 2 12.32 8.93 13.06
N PRO A 3 12.72 8.86 11.76
CA PRO A 3 13.79 7.96 11.29
C PRO A 3 15.13 8.20 11.98
N LYS A 4 15.35 9.41 12.53
CA LYS A 4 16.54 9.80 13.26
C LYS A 4 16.93 8.86 14.41
N ILE A 5 15.97 8.12 14.96
CA ILE A 5 16.26 7.11 15.99
C ILE A 5 17.13 5.97 15.44
N LEU A 6 16.99 5.63 14.16
CA LEU A 6 17.79 4.61 13.48
C LEU A 6 19.25 5.06 13.38
N ASP A 7 19.49 6.32 12.97
CA ASP A 7 20.83 6.92 12.90
C ASP A 7 21.51 6.91 14.27
N ASN A 8 20.79 7.34 15.31
CA ASN A 8 21.31 7.33 16.68
C ASN A 8 21.67 5.91 17.16
N SER A 9 20.85 4.91 16.80
CA SER A 9 21.11 3.50 17.11
C SER A 9 22.36 2.97 16.38
N GLN A 10 22.53 3.31 15.10
CA GLN A 10 23.73 2.96 14.32
C GLN A 10 24.99 3.51 14.98
N LYS A 11 24.98 4.81 15.31
CA LYS A 11 26.12 5.48 15.97
C LYS A 11 26.47 4.84 17.30
N TYR A 12 25.47 4.62 18.14
CA TYR A 12 25.68 4.00 19.45
C TYR A 12 26.31 2.61 19.35
N VAL A 13 25.79 1.75 18.46
CA VAL A 13 26.30 0.38 18.29
C VAL A 13 27.72 0.41 17.68
N SER A 14 27.94 1.24 16.68
CA SER A 14 29.24 1.41 16.03
C SER A 14 30.32 1.83 17.04
N GLU A 15 30.05 2.87 17.82
CA GLU A 15 30.98 3.39 18.83
C GLU A 15 31.25 2.39 19.96
N LYS A 16 30.17 1.79 20.48
CA LYS A 16 30.28 0.88 21.64
C LYS A 16 31.06 -0.40 21.31
N PHE A 17 30.95 -0.92 20.10
CA PHE A 17 31.52 -2.20 19.70
C PHE A 17 32.67 -2.08 18.68
N GLY A 18 33.08 -0.87 18.32
CA GLY A 18 34.14 -0.64 17.36
C GLY A 18 33.86 -1.17 15.95
N LEU A 19 32.60 -1.07 15.50
CA LEU A 19 32.14 -1.61 14.22
C LEU A 19 32.12 -0.52 13.13
N ASN A 20 31.76 -0.92 11.89
CA ASN A 20 31.58 0.04 10.80
C ASN A 20 30.44 1.02 11.08
N ALA A 21 30.27 2.04 10.22
CA ALA A 21 29.30 3.13 10.44
C ALA A 21 27.83 2.71 10.44
N LYS A 22 27.50 1.57 9.85
CA LYS A 22 26.10 1.05 9.78
C LYS A 22 26.06 -0.45 10.06
N PRO A 23 26.33 -0.88 11.31
CA PRO A 23 26.48 -2.29 11.64
C PRO A 23 25.13 -3.03 11.78
N VAL A 24 24.00 -2.32 11.85
CA VAL A 24 22.68 -2.90 12.14
C VAL A 24 21.79 -2.82 10.91
N ASN A 25 21.15 -3.93 10.55
CA ASN A 25 20.07 -3.97 9.59
C ASN A 25 18.73 -3.80 10.31
N PHE A 26 17.96 -2.78 9.94
CA PHE A 26 16.67 -2.52 10.56
C PHE A 26 15.52 -3.08 9.75
N VAL A 27 14.50 -3.57 10.44
CA VAL A 27 13.18 -3.85 9.88
C VAL A 27 12.22 -2.76 10.34
N PHE A 28 11.60 -2.08 9.40
CA PHE A 28 10.64 -1.04 9.64
C PHE A 28 9.23 -1.63 9.70
N HIS A 29 8.65 -1.69 10.89
CA HIS A 29 7.27 -2.08 11.10
C HIS A 29 6.35 -0.85 11.04
N GLY A 30 5.13 -1.02 10.48
CA GLY A 30 4.14 0.06 10.46
C GLY A 30 4.48 1.19 9.48
N GLY A 31 4.93 0.85 8.29
CA GLY A 31 5.26 1.81 7.23
C GLY A 31 4.08 2.58 6.65
N SER A 32 2.85 2.11 6.89
CA SER A 32 1.63 2.80 6.48
C SER A 32 1.55 4.21 7.11
N GLY A 33 1.28 5.23 6.29
CA GLY A 33 1.23 6.63 6.74
C GLY A 33 2.59 7.31 6.90
N SER A 34 3.70 6.67 6.52
CA SER A 34 5.01 7.33 6.42
C SER A 34 5.12 8.10 5.11
N SER A 35 5.75 9.28 5.13
CA SER A 35 6.02 10.03 3.91
C SER A 35 7.18 9.39 3.12
N GLU A 36 7.26 9.72 1.82
CA GLU A 36 8.36 9.29 0.94
C GLU A 36 9.72 9.70 1.52
N GLU A 37 9.82 10.92 2.08
CA GLU A 37 11.04 11.43 2.69
C GLU A 37 11.44 10.62 3.92
N GLU A 38 10.48 10.28 4.80
CA GLU A 38 10.72 9.43 5.98
C GLU A 38 11.21 8.04 5.59
N ILE A 39 10.65 7.46 4.51
CA ILE A 39 11.07 6.16 3.98
C ILE A 39 12.50 6.24 3.46
N LYS A 40 12.82 7.23 2.63
CA LYS A 40 14.17 7.46 2.09
C LYS A 40 15.19 7.69 3.20
N GLU A 41 14.83 8.48 4.21
CA GLU A 41 15.68 8.72 5.37
C GLU A 41 15.93 7.41 6.16
N ALA A 42 14.90 6.60 6.42
CA ALA A 42 15.03 5.30 7.09
C ALA A 42 15.94 4.34 6.31
N ILE A 43 15.79 4.26 4.99
CA ILE A 43 16.67 3.46 4.13
C ILE A 43 18.12 3.93 4.24
N SER A 44 18.33 5.25 4.24
CA SER A 44 19.70 5.83 4.38
C SER A 44 20.35 5.44 5.69
N TYR A 45 19.59 5.14 6.74
CA TYR A 45 20.06 4.70 8.06
C TYR A 45 20.10 3.19 8.22
N GLY A 46 19.87 2.41 7.17
CA GLY A 46 20.02 0.95 7.19
C GLY A 46 18.72 0.16 7.40
N ALA A 47 17.57 0.75 7.11
CA ALA A 47 16.33 -0.03 6.97
C ALA A 47 16.40 -0.86 5.68
N ILE A 48 16.35 -2.18 5.82
CA ILE A 48 16.44 -3.14 4.71
C ILE A 48 15.10 -3.82 4.39
N LYS A 49 14.12 -3.66 5.24
CA LYS A 49 12.77 -4.22 5.09
C LYS A 49 11.75 -3.27 5.69
N MET A 50 10.63 -3.12 5.00
CA MET A 50 9.47 -2.36 5.48
C MET A 50 8.21 -3.21 5.36
N ASN A 51 7.38 -3.21 6.41
CA ASN A 51 6.08 -3.86 6.40
C ASN A 51 4.99 -2.81 6.13
N ILE A 52 4.20 -3.03 5.07
CA ILE A 52 3.07 -2.19 4.69
C ILE A 52 1.84 -3.08 4.66
N ASP A 53 0.82 -2.75 5.43
CA ASP A 53 -0.44 -3.50 5.51
C ASP A 53 -1.65 -2.59 5.33
N THR A 54 -1.87 -1.66 6.25
CA THR A 54 -3.08 -0.82 6.32
C THR A 54 -3.33 -0.03 5.02
N ASP A 55 -2.30 0.56 4.42
CA ASP A 55 -2.43 1.32 3.17
C ASP A 55 -2.86 0.42 2.01
N LEU A 56 -2.33 -0.80 1.94
CA LEU A 56 -2.68 -1.76 0.89
C LEU A 56 -4.11 -2.28 1.07
N GLN A 57 -4.54 -2.57 2.30
CA GLN A 57 -5.92 -2.94 2.60
C GLN A 57 -6.89 -1.81 2.23
N PHE A 58 -6.54 -0.56 2.58
CA PHE A 58 -7.36 0.59 2.25
C PHE A 58 -7.45 0.81 0.74
N ALA A 59 -6.33 0.76 0.03
CA ALA A 59 -6.28 0.90 -1.43
C ALA A 59 -7.17 -0.13 -2.14
N TYR A 60 -7.12 -1.40 -1.69
CA TYR A 60 -8.01 -2.45 -2.23
C TYR A 60 -9.48 -2.13 -1.98
N THR A 61 -9.81 -1.71 -0.75
CA THR A 61 -11.18 -1.36 -0.36
C THR A 61 -11.70 -0.15 -1.12
N GLU A 62 -10.85 0.83 -1.39
CA GLU A 62 -11.19 2.09 -2.06
C GLU A 62 -11.73 1.85 -3.47
N GLY A 63 -11.05 1.05 -4.28
CA GLY A 63 -11.50 0.72 -5.63
C GLY A 63 -12.85 0.01 -5.65
N ILE A 64 -13.07 -0.90 -4.71
CA ILE A 64 -14.37 -1.60 -4.57
C ILE A 64 -15.46 -0.62 -4.11
N ARG A 65 -15.18 0.18 -3.10
CA ARG A 65 -16.10 1.20 -2.55
C ARG A 65 -16.57 2.14 -3.65
N ASP A 66 -15.65 2.70 -4.40
CA ASP A 66 -15.95 3.71 -5.42
C ASP A 66 -16.79 3.12 -6.54
N TYR A 67 -16.49 1.90 -6.97
CA TYR A 67 -17.33 1.17 -7.91
C TYR A 67 -18.75 0.92 -7.37
N MET A 68 -18.88 0.45 -6.12
CA MET A 68 -20.18 0.17 -5.51
C MET A 68 -21.02 1.44 -5.35
N VAL A 69 -20.39 2.56 -5.01
CA VAL A 69 -21.08 3.87 -4.91
C VAL A 69 -21.52 4.34 -6.29
N GLU A 70 -20.63 4.28 -7.29
CA GLU A 70 -20.97 4.69 -8.68
C GLU A 70 -22.09 3.84 -9.28
N LYS A 71 -22.09 2.54 -9.03
CA LYS A 71 -23.03 1.58 -9.63
C LYS A 71 -24.15 1.15 -8.68
N LEU A 72 -24.42 1.91 -7.62
CA LEU A 72 -25.36 1.52 -6.56
C LEU A 72 -26.73 1.10 -7.14
N ASP A 73 -27.29 1.84 -8.09
CA ASP A 73 -28.58 1.54 -8.69
C ASP A 73 -28.60 0.30 -9.58
N TYR A 74 -27.42 -0.20 -9.96
CA TYR A 74 -27.24 -1.40 -10.78
C TYR A 74 -26.84 -2.64 -9.97
N VAL A 75 -26.38 -2.47 -8.73
CA VAL A 75 -25.91 -3.61 -7.90
C VAL A 75 -26.87 -3.96 -6.78
N LYS A 76 -27.87 -3.12 -6.47
CA LYS A 76 -28.82 -3.32 -5.37
C LYS A 76 -29.89 -4.40 -5.65
N THR A 77 -30.11 -4.76 -6.93
CA THR A 77 -31.11 -5.77 -7.36
C THR A 77 -30.54 -6.63 -8.48
N GLN A 78 -31.07 -7.85 -8.64
CA GLN A 78 -30.66 -8.73 -9.75
C GLN A 78 -31.22 -8.28 -11.09
N ILE A 79 -32.43 -7.73 -11.09
CA ILE A 79 -33.16 -7.25 -12.28
C ILE A 79 -33.77 -5.90 -11.93
N GLY A 80 -33.84 -5.01 -12.90
CA GLY A 80 -34.34 -3.66 -12.76
C GLY A 80 -33.25 -2.67 -12.39
N ASN A 81 -33.10 -1.63 -13.22
CA ASN A 81 -32.13 -0.54 -13.05
C ASN A 81 -32.67 0.74 -13.75
N PRO A 82 -31.95 1.87 -13.72
CA PRO A 82 -32.40 3.12 -14.36
C PRO A 82 -32.67 3.01 -15.88
N GLU A 83 -32.20 1.96 -16.54
CA GLU A 83 -32.43 1.71 -17.97
C GLU A 83 -33.76 0.96 -18.25
N GLY A 84 -34.37 0.36 -17.21
CA GLY A 84 -35.64 -0.35 -17.30
C GLY A 84 -35.84 -1.43 -16.24
N GLU A 85 -37.11 -1.73 -15.90
CA GLU A 85 -37.50 -2.68 -14.88
C GLU A 85 -37.10 -4.14 -15.17
N GLU A 86 -37.00 -4.51 -16.46
CA GLU A 86 -36.66 -5.85 -16.92
C GLU A 86 -35.14 -6.02 -17.21
N LYS A 87 -34.33 -5.01 -16.97
CA LYS A 87 -32.91 -5.04 -17.31
C LYS A 87 -32.11 -5.88 -16.32
N PRO A 88 -31.34 -6.89 -16.79
CA PRO A 88 -30.52 -7.71 -15.91
C PRO A 88 -29.26 -6.95 -15.47
N ASN A 89 -28.87 -7.11 -14.21
CA ASN A 89 -27.75 -6.40 -13.60
C ASN A 89 -26.47 -7.23 -13.46
N LYS A 90 -26.46 -8.50 -13.92
CA LYS A 90 -25.32 -9.41 -13.72
C LYS A 90 -23.97 -8.79 -14.10
N LYS A 91 -23.90 -8.04 -15.19
CA LYS A 91 -22.67 -7.39 -15.66
C LYS A 91 -22.09 -6.35 -14.70
N TYR A 92 -22.88 -5.91 -13.71
CA TYR A 92 -22.45 -4.93 -12.69
C TYR A 92 -22.10 -5.61 -11.38
N TYR A 93 -22.88 -6.61 -10.92
CA TYR A 93 -22.63 -7.26 -9.64
C TYR A 93 -21.76 -8.52 -9.73
N ASP A 94 -21.33 -8.95 -10.92
CA ASP A 94 -20.40 -10.06 -11.06
C ASP A 94 -19.10 -9.77 -10.29
N PRO A 95 -18.67 -10.63 -9.33
CA PRO A 95 -17.47 -10.38 -8.54
C PRO A 95 -16.22 -10.11 -9.37
N ARG A 96 -16.10 -10.71 -10.54
CA ARG A 96 -14.96 -10.48 -11.46
C ARG A 96 -14.84 -9.01 -11.91
N VAL A 97 -15.94 -8.26 -11.86
CA VAL A 97 -15.95 -6.85 -12.26
C VAL A 97 -15.51 -5.96 -11.11
N TRP A 98 -16.13 -6.09 -9.93
CA TRP A 98 -15.83 -5.20 -8.81
C TRP A 98 -14.56 -5.58 -8.05
N VAL A 99 -14.18 -6.87 -7.99
CA VAL A 99 -12.88 -7.30 -7.47
C VAL A 99 -11.74 -6.69 -8.27
N ARG A 100 -11.87 -6.64 -9.62
CA ARG A 100 -10.86 -6.00 -10.48
C ARG A 100 -10.61 -4.53 -10.12
N LYS A 101 -11.62 -3.80 -9.67
CA LYS A 101 -11.45 -2.41 -9.22
C LYS A 101 -10.56 -2.30 -7.98
N GLY A 102 -10.71 -3.23 -7.05
CA GLY A 102 -9.81 -3.32 -5.90
C GLY A 102 -8.39 -3.72 -6.31
N GLU A 103 -8.23 -4.65 -7.25
CA GLU A 103 -6.91 -5.01 -7.77
C GLU A 103 -6.21 -3.83 -8.44
N ASP A 104 -6.92 -3.04 -9.26
CA ASP A 104 -6.35 -1.89 -9.96
C ASP A 104 -5.79 -0.84 -8.97
N THR A 105 -6.54 -0.49 -7.93
CA THR A 105 -6.10 0.47 -6.91
C THR A 105 -5.00 -0.10 -6.00
N PHE A 106 -5.07 -1.39 -5.68
CA PHE A 106 -4.03 -2.09 -4.95
C PHE A 106 -2.69 -2.10 -5.70
N ILE A 107 -2.71 -2.42 -7.00
CA ILE A 107 -1.52 -2.42 -7.86
C ILE A 107 -0.90 -1.03 -7.90
N ALA A 108 -1.70 0.01 -8.11
CA ALA A 108 -1.20 1.39 -8.15
C ALA A 108 -0.47 1.77 -6.84
N ARG A 109 -1.05 1.43 -5.69
CA ARG A 109 -0.42 1.70 -4.38
C ARG A 109 0.84 0.85 -4.16
N LEU A 110 0.85 -0.39 -4.63
CA LEU A 110 2.01 -1.29 -4.51
C LEU A 110 3.17 -0.80 -5.39
N GLU A 111 2.90 -0.33 -6.60
CA GLU A 111 3.91 0.27 -7.47
C GLU A 111 4.55 1.52 -6.86
N GLU A 112 3.75 2.36 -6.19
CA GLU A 112 4.25 3.50 -5.42
C GLU A 112 5.23 3.03 -4.32
N ALA A 113 4.82 2.04 -3.53
CA ALA A 113 5.68 1.46 -2.49
C ALA A 113 7.01 0.91 -3.04
N PHE A 114 6.98 0.25 -4.20
CA PHE A 114 8.21 -0.22 -4.85
C PHE A 114 9.13 0.91 -5.27
N ARG A 115 8.59 2.03 -5.76
CA ARG A 115 9.38 3.21 -6.09
C ARG A 115 10.02 3.83 -4.85
N ASP A 116 9.25 4.02 -3.78
CA ASP A 116 9.72 4.61 -2.52
C ASP A 116 10.81 3.78 -1.86
N LEU A 117 10.72 2.46 -2.01
CA LEU A 117 11.68 1.50 -1.45
C LEU A 117 12.89 1.24 -2.39
N ASN A 118 13.03 1.95 -3.50
CA ASN A 118 14.05 1.72 -4.53
C ASN A 118 14.08 0.26 -5.05
N ASN A 119 12.92 -0.36 -5.14
CA ASN A 119 12.79 -1.79 -5.46
C ASN A 119 12.23 -2.02 -6.88
N VAL A 120 12.51 -1.10 -7.80
CA VAL A 120 12.14 -1.20 -9.21
C VAL A 120 13.35 -1.66 -10.02
N ASN A 121 13.19 -2.71 -10.83
CA ASN A 121 14.26 -3.30 -11.68
C ASN A 121 15.51 -3.72 -10.88
N THR A 122 15.31 -4.32 -9.72
CA THR A 122 16.41 -4.75 -8.82
C THR A 122 16.73 -6.25 -8.92
N LEU A 123 16.09 -6.99 -9.81
CA LEU A 123 16.33 -8.41 -10.08
C LEU A 123 17.19 -8.61 -11.31
#